data_71e26d3e592c5f63aed98b1e2088a7cb
#
_entry.id   71e26d3e592c5f63aed98b1e2088a7cb
#
_cell.length_a   1.000
_cell.length_b   1.000
_cell.length_c   1.000
_cell.angle_alpha   90.00
_cell.angle_beta   90.00
_cell.angle_gamma   90.00
#
_symmetry.space_group_name_H-M   'P 1'
#
loop_
_entity.id
_entity.type
_entity.pdbx_description
1 polymer ?
#
loop_
_entity_poly.entity_id
_entity_poly.type
_entity_poly.pdbx_seq_one_letter_code
_entity_poly.pdbx_strand_id
1 'polypeptide(L)'
;LESVSVGRRELERTTLRSRNGLADRITYATGEAVRNEYNSEEQLAAQYLITADGREEKLFENTYDSCGKIARHKDLCSGVTSTYQYDLIGRMVGTDRSDGMKLRKVYDEKNRVKGYTYQKDRVGHEVEFLYGDVEKQQKPGLGYGIKINDAQKIAYEYDALGRVIRTHNHFSDMNTSTQEYTYVSGKEEGVTTNLVASVREGNRAESYTYDACGNVEIMVERSADGSERKIRYYYDALNQLVREDNQKQNKTICYTYDVGGNMVRRDEYRYIENPVITEAPWKSDTFEYQTGGWRDQLHFYNGQAITYDAMGNPLQYLGMQMEWEKG
;
A
#
# COMPACT_ATOMS: atom_id res chain seq x y z
N LEU A 1 10.55 -22.98 -0.88
CA LEU A 1 11.62 -22.31 -0.14
C LEU A 1 11.70 -22.93 1.25
N GLU A 2 12.83 -23.49 1.65
CA GLU A 2 12.98 -24.16 2.97
C GLU A 2 13.51 -23.23 4.04
N SER A 3 14.14 -22.10 3.65
CA SER A 3 14.57 -21.07 4.60
C SER A 3 14.67 -19.69 3.97
N VAL A 4 14.53 -18.67 4.80
CA VAL A 4 14.75 -17.26 4.48
C VAL A 4 15.90 -16.77 5.35
N SER A 5 16.91 -16.14 4.74
CA SER A 5 18.09 -15.65 5.45
C SER A 5 18.52 -14.27 4.96
N VAL A 6 19.06 -13.47 5.85
CA VAL A 6 19.72 -12.20 5.53
C VAL A 6 21.20 -12.31 5.95
N GLY A 7 22.09 -12.30 4.97
CA GLY A 7 23.49 -12.60 5.20
C GLY A 7 23.68 -14.02 5.74
N ARG A 8 24.25 -14.14 6.94
CA ARG A 8 24.41 -15.44 7.63
C ARG A 8 23.33 -15.73 8.67
N ARG A 9 22.37 -14.85 8.85
CA ARG A 9 21.28 -14.97 9.82
C ARG A 9 20.07 -15.60 9.15
N GLU A 10 19.67 -16.77 9.61
CA GLU A 10 18.41 -17.39 9.22
C GLU A 10 17.26 -16.72 10.00
N LEU A 11 16.28 -16.20 9.29
CA LEU A 11 15.09 -15.57 9.86
C LEU A 11 13.94 -16.56 10.01
N GLU A 12 13.84 -17.47 9.04
CA GLU A 12 12.74 -18.42 8.95
C GLU A 12 13.25 -19.74 8.37
N ARG A 13 12.76 -20.86 8.92
CA ARG A 13 12.97 -22.20 8.38
C ARG A 13 11.66 -22.94 8.31
N THR A 14 11.33 -23.42 7.11
CA THR A 14 10.16 -24.27 6.86
C THR A 14 10.55 -25.74 6.86
N THR A 15 9.88 -26.55 7.67
CA THR A 15 9.96 -28.00 7.62
C THR A 15 8.80 -28.54 6.80
N LEU A 16 9.09 -29.37 5.81
CA LEU A 16 8.08 -29.97 4.94
C LEU A 16 7.67 -31.35 5.44
N ARG A 17 6.42 -31.73 5.26
CA ARG A 17 5.93 -33.08 5.47
C ARG A 17 6.54 -34.02 4.42
N SER A 18 7.18 -35.10 4.85
CA SER A 18 7.86 -36.06 3.98
C SER A 18 6.94 -36.72 2.93
N ARG A 19 5.62 -36.82 3.25
CA ARG A 19 4.64 -37.50 2.40
C ARG A 19 4.23 -36.69 1.16
N ASN A 20 4.06 -35.37 1.29
CA ASN A 20 3.42 -34.55 0.28
C ASN A 20 4.10 -33.18 0.05
N GLY A 21 5.19 -32.87 0.76
CA GLY A 21 5.92 -31.61 0.63
C GLY A 21 5.19 -30.36 1.15
N LEU A 22 4.07 -30.52 1.85
CA LEU A 22 3.37 -29.40 2.48
C LEU A 22 4.15 -28.89 3.70
N ALA A 23 4.07 -27.59 3.97
CA ALA A 23 4.71 -26.97 5.12
C ALA A 23 4.10 -27.51 6.43
N ASP A 24 4.88 -28.25 7.20
CA ASP A 24 4.46 -28.80 8.49
C ASP A 24 4.66 -27.78 9.60
N ARG A 25 5.86 -27.20 9.65
CA ARG A 25 6.25 -26.23 10.67
C ARG A 25 7.13 -25.15 10.07
N ILE A 26 6.88 -23.90 10.47
CA ILE A 26 7.70 -22.75 10.16
C ILE A 26 8.28 -22.25 11.47
N THR A 27 9.60 -22.26 11.59
CA THR A 27 10.32 -21.81 12.80
C THR A 27 10.98 -20.47 12.51
N TYR A 28 10.78 -19.51 13.40
CA TYR A 28 11.33 -18.15 13.31
C TYR A 28 12.59 -17.99 14.16
N ALA A 29 13.41 -17.01 13.82
CA ALA A 29 14.64 -16.69 14.54
C ALA A 29 14.41 -16.26 16.00
N THR A 30 13.19 -15.86 16.37
CA THR A 30 12.77 -15.59 17.76
C THR A 30 12.67 -16.86 18.63
N GLY A 31 12.68 -18.03 18.01
CA GLY A 31 12.41 -19.32 18.66
C GLY A 31 10.94 -19.72 18.66
N GLU A 32 10.06 -18.86 18.22
CA GLU A 32 8.66 -19.19 17.97
C GLU A 32 8.51 -20.02 16.71
N ALA A 33 7.39 -20.72 16.58
CA ALA A 33 7.08 -21.45 15.37
C ALA A 33 5.57 -21.47 15.09
N VAL A 34 5.23 -21.67 13.84
CA VAL A 34 3.88 -21.97 13.40
C VAL A 34 3.81 -23.41 12.93
N ARG A 35 2.85 -24.20 13.44
CA ARG A 35 2.58 -25.56 13.01
C ARG A 35 1.25 -25.65 12.27
N ASN A 36 1.27 -26.32 11.13
CA ASN A 36 0.10 -26.56 10.30
C ASN A 36 -0.49 -27.94 10.54
N GLU A 37 -1.81 -28.02 10.60
CA GLU A 37 -2.56 -29.27 10.65
C GLU A 37 -3.44 -29.36 9.41
N TYR A 38 -3.41 -30.55 8.75
CA TYR A 38 -4.12 -30.78 7.50
C TYR A 38 -5.17 -31.89 7.69
N ASN A 39 -6.31 -31.77 7.00
CA ASN A 39 -7.32 -32.83 6.94
C ASN A 39 -6.89 -34.01 6.04
N SER A 40 -7.76 -34.98 5.87
CA SER A 40 -7.53 -36.15 5.03
C SER A 40 -7.31 -35.83 3.55
N GLU A 41 -7.83 -34.70 3.09
CA GLU A 41 -7.73 -34.20 1.71
C GLU A 41 -6.55 -33.22 1.51
N GLU A 42 -5.63 -33.18 2.50
CA GLU A 42 -4.43 -32.34 2.49
C GLU A 42 -4.71 -30.84 2.48
N GLN A 43 -5.88 -30.41 2.96
CA GLN A 43 -6.25 -29.00 3.12
C GLN A 43 -5.93 -28.53 4.53
N LEU A 44 -5.47 -27.28 4.68
CA LEU A 44 -5.07 -26.68 5.96
C LEU A 44 -6.27 -26.54 6.90
N ALA A 45 -6.41 -27.48 7.84
CA ALA A 45 -7.53 -27.56 8.77
C ALA A 45 -7.35 -26.65 9.99
N ALA A 46 -6.12 -26.50 10.49
CA ALA A 46 -5.81 -25.64 11.62
C ALA A 46 -4.37 -25.15 11.58
N GLN A 47 -4.11 -24.05 12.27
CA GLN A 47 -2.76 -23.54 12.49
C GLN A 47 -2.57 -23.23 13.97
N TYR A 48 -1.36 -23.50 14.45
CA TYR A 48 -0.97 -23.31 15.84
C TYR A 48 0.29 -22.43 15.93
N LEU A 49 0.29 -21.50 16.87
CA LEU A 49 1.49 -20.81 17.32
C LEU A 49 2.17 -21.70 18.37
N ILE A 50 3.47 -21.86 18.27
CA ILE A 50 4.31 -22.46 19.29
C ILE A 50 5.22 -21.33 19.81
N THR A 51 5.02 -20.92 21.04
CA THR A 51 5.82 -19.88 21.69
C THR A 51 7.25 -20.35 21.95
N ALA A 52 8.18 -19.42 22.18
CA ALA A 52 9.59 -19.76 22.43
C ALA A 52 9.79 -20.67 23.67
N ASP A 53 8.87 -20.63 24.65
CA ASP A 53 8.85 -21.52 25.83
C ASP A 53 8.14 -22.87 25.54
N GLY A 54 7.70 -23.10 24.29
CA GLY A 54 7.14 -24.36 23.83
C GLY A 54 5.63 -24.55 24.07
N ARG A 55 4.91 -23.52 24.54
CA ARG A 55 3.45 -23.59 24.62
C ARG A 55 2.83 -23.54 23.24
N GLU A 56 1.76 -24.31 23.04
CA GLU A 56 1.04 -24.38 21.78
C GLU A 56 -0.34 -23.71 21.92
N GLU A 57 -0.65 -22.75 21.05
CA GLU A 57 -1.92 -22.03 20.99
C GLU A 57 -2.50 -22.16 19.59
N LYS A 58 -3.75 -22.64 19.49
CA LYS A 58 -4.42 -22.72 18.19
C LYS A 58 -4.85 -21.34 17.74
N LEU A 59 -4.42 -20.92 16.55
CA LEU A 59 -4.73 -19.63 15.96
C LEU A 59 -6.07 -19.64 15.23
N PHE A 60 -6.31 -20.66 14.39
CA PHE A 60 -7.57 -20.78 13.66
C PHE A 60 -7.90 -22.22 13.30
N GLU A 61 -9.16 -22.41 12.90
CA GLU A 61 -9.71 -23.66 12.32
C GLU A 61 -10.46 -23.38 11.04
N ASN A 62 -10.24 -24.21 10.02
CA ASN A 62 -10.96 -24.21 8.76
C ASN A 62 -11.81 -25.47 8.59
N THR A 63 -12.97 -25.32 8.01
CA THR A 63 -13.74 -26.42 7.42
C THR A 63 -13.98 -26.14 5.95
N TYR A 64 -14.09 -27.20 5.16
CA TYR A 64 -14.20 -27.13 3.72
C TYR A 64 -15.52 -27.70 3.23
N ASP A 65 -16.01 -27.20 2.10
CA ASP A 65 -17.15 -27.78 1.40
C ASP A 65 -16.75 -28.99 0.54
N SER A 66 -17.73 -29.62 -0.09
CA SER A 66 -17.49 -30.79 -0.98
C SER A 66 -16.67 -30.43 -2.24
N CYS A 67 -16.49 -29.15 -2.56
CA CYS A 67 -15.67 -28.68 -3.68
C CYS A 67 -14.25 -28.27 -3.24
N GLY A 68 -13.91 -28.47 -1.96
CA GLY A 68 -12.59 -28.14 -1.41
C GLY A 68 -12.39 -26.65 -1.10
N LYS A 69 -13.46 -25.85 -1.06
CA LYS A 69 -13.39 -24.43 -0.68
C LYS A 69 -13.63 -24.27 0.81
N ILE A 70 -13.00 -23.25 1.42
CA ILE A 70 -13.23 -22.94 2.84
C ILE A 70 -14.71 -22.57 3.03
N ALA A 71 -15.47 -23.43 3.69
CA ALA A 71 -16.86 -23.16 4.07
C ALA A 71 -16.94 -22.30 5.33
N ARG A 72 -16.00 -22.53 6.27
CA ARG A 72 -15.96 -21.81 7.54
C ARG A 72 -14.52 -21.64 8.00
N HIS A 73 -14.22 -20.43 8.48
CA HIS A 73 -12.98 -20.07 9.16
C HIS A 73 -13.31 -19.55 10.56
N LYS A 74 -12.72 -20.16 11.58
CA LYS A 74 -12.85 -19.70 12.97
C LYS A 74 -11.50 -19.17 13.44
N ASP A 75 -11.40 -17.87 13.58
CA ASP A 75 -10.25 -17.19 14.19
C ASP A 75 -10.39 -17.30 15.72
N LEU A 76 -9.45 -17.95 16.35
CA LEU A 76 -9.46 -18.16 17.81
C LEU A 76 -8.83 -16.99 18.57
N CYS A 77 -8.05 -16.14 17.88
CA CYS A 77 -7.46 -14.95 18.49
C CYS A 77 -8.53 -13.86 18.71
N SER A 78 -9.37 -13.63 17.70
CA SER A 78 -10.50 -12.66 17.81
C SER A 78 -11.80 -13.31 18.28
N GLY A 79 -11.90 -14.63 18.31
CA GLY A 79 -13.14 -15.37 18.59
C GLY A 79 -14.18 -15.31 17.46
N VAL A 80 -13.84 -14.71 16.31
CA VAL A 80 -14.77 -14.49 15.20
C VAL A 80 -14.79 -15.73 14.28
N THR A 81 -16.00 -16.13 13.91
CA THR A 81 -16.23 -17.17 12.91
C THR A 81 -16.79 -16.54 11.63
N SER A 82 -16.16 -16.81 10.49
CA SER A 82 -16.62 -16.45 9.15
C SER A 82 -17.15 -17.66 8.42
N THR A 83 -18.34 -17.57 7.85
CA THR A 83 -18.95 -18.58 6.97
C THR A 83 -19.03 -18.01 5.57
N TYR A 84 -18.51 -18.77 4.59
CA TYR A 84 -18.41 -18.33 3.20
C TYR A 84 -19.46 -18.97 2.33
N GLN A 85 -19.93 -18.23 1.33
CA GLN A 85 -20.90 -18.68 0.35
C GLN A 85 -20.30 -18.51 -1.05
N TYR A 86 -20.50 -19.54 -1.88
CA TYR A 86 -19.97 -19.57 -3.25
C TYR A 86 -21.10 -19.77 -4.25
N ASP A 87 -20.94 -19.23 -5.46
CA ASP A 87 -21.85 -19.50 -6.57
C ASP A 87 -21.49 -20.84 -7.28
N LEU A 88 -22.29 -21.17 -8.29
CA LEU A 88 -22.15 -22.45 -9.01
C LEU A 88 -20.81 -22.58 -9.76
N ILE A 89 -20.13 -21.49 -10.08
CA ILE A 89 -18.80 -21.50 -10.71
C ILE A 89 -17.68 -21.28 -9.70
N GLY A 90 -18.03 -21.24 -8.41
CA GLY A 90 -17.09 -21.24 -7.30
C GLY A 90 -16.53 -19.89 -6.92
N ARG A 91 -17.13 -18.77 -7.31
CA ARG A 91 -16.76 -17.43 -6.84
C ARG A 91 -17.38 -17.18 -5.47
N MET A 92 -16.65 -16.54 -4.56
CA MET A 92 -17.19 -16.15 -3.26
C MET A 92 -18.21 -15.01 -3.43
N VAL A 93 -19.47 -15.29 -3.11
CA VAL A 93 -20.58 -14.34 -3.21
C VAL A 93 -21.05 -13.83 -1.85
N GLY A 94 -20.62 -14.45 -0.77
CA GLY A 94 -21.03 -14.01 0.57
C GLY A 94 -20.09 -14.41 1.69
N THR A 95 -20.11 -13.63 2.76
CA THR A 95 -19.47 -13.95 4.03
C THR A 95 -20.41 -13.51 5.15
N ASP A 96 -20.71 -14.42 6.09
CA ASP A 96 -21.43 -14.15 7.33
C ASP A 96 -20.48 -14.36 8.49
N ARG A 97 -20.31 -13.33 9.34
CA ARG A 97 -19.44 -13.39 10.50
C ARG A 97 -20.26 -13.46 11.79
N SER A 98 -19.71 -14.13 12.79
CA SER A 98 -20.36 -14.27 14.11
C SER A 98 -20.48 -12.96 14.88
N ASP A 99 -19.72 -11.91 14.52
CA ASP A 99 -19.80 -10.55 15.06
C ASP A 99 -20.91 -9.71 14.42
N GLY A 100 -21.81 -10.34 13.63
CA GLY A 100 -22.95 -9.69 12.99
C GLY A 100 -22.66 -9.07 11.62
N MET A 101 -21.40 -9.05 11.19
CA MET A 101 -21.04 -8.53 9.86
C MET A 101 -21.47 -9.51 8.75
N LYS A 102 -22.09 -8.97 7.72
CA LYS A 102 -22.45 -9.70 6.49
C LYS A 102 -21.92 -8.96 5.27
N LEU A 103 -21.33 -9.70 4.35
CA LEU A 103 -20.89 -9.20 3.04
C LEU A 103 -21.57 -10.03 1.95
N ARG A 104 -22.08 -9.36 0.91
CA ARG A 104 -22.57 -10.01 -0.31
C ARG A 104 -21.92 -9.34 -1.52
N LYS A 105 -21.40 -10.14 -2.44
CA LYS A 105 -20.78 -9.68 -3.70
C LYS A 105 -21.66 -10.04 -4.88
N VAL A 106 -21.76 -9.12 -5.83
CA VAL A 106 -22.43 -9.31 -7.11
C VAL A 106 -21.39 -9.21 -8.22
N TYR A 107 -21.44 -10.13 -9.16
CA TYR A 107 -20.55 -10.14 -10.32
C TYR A 107 -21.37 -9.82 -11.60
N ASP A 108 -20.73 -9.19 -12.56
CA ASP A 108 -21.27 -9.00 -13.89
C ASP A 108 -21.03 -10.22 -14.80
N GLU A 109 -21.57 -10.19 -16.01
CA GLU A 109 -21.42 -11.24 -17.01
C GLU A 109 -19.97 -11.48 -17.47
N LYS A 110 -19.06 -10.50 -17.22
CA LYS A 110 -17.63 -10.58 -17.51
C LYS A 110 -16.80 -11.01 -16.30
N ASN A 111 -17.44 -11.56 -15.26
CA ASN A 111 -16.81 -11.99 -14.01
C ASN A 111 -16.13 -10.88 -13.19
N ARG A 112 -16.45 -9.60 -13.42
CA ARG A 112 -15.96 -8.50 -12.60
C ARG A 112 -16.90 -8.29 -11.42
N VAL A 113 -16.36 -7.85 -10.28
CA VAL A 113 -17.21 -7.45 -9.14
C VAL A 113 -18.03 -6.22 -9.56
N LYS A 114 -19.34 -6.39 -9.75
CA LYS A 114 -20.27 -5.30 -10.05
C LYS A 114 -20.56 -4.46 -8.81
N GLY A 115 -20.56 -5.08 -7.64
CA GLY A 115 -20.80 -4.40 -6.39
C GLY A 115 -20.79 -5.34 -5.21
N TYR A 116 -21.01 -4.78 -4.04
CA TYR A 116 -21.21 -5.54 -2.81
C TYR A 116 -22.12 -4.80 -1.84
N THR A 117 -22.85 -5.55 -1.02
CA THR A 117 -23.53 -5.03 0.16
C THR A 117 -22.73 -5.41 1.40
N TYR A 118 -22.57 -4.45 2.29
CA TYR A 118 -21.99 -4.62 3.61
C TYR A 118 -23.06 -4.29 4.65
N GLN A 119 -23.24 -5.17 5.61
CA GLN A 119 -24.16 -4.97 6.71
C GLN A 119 -23.47 -5.33 8.02
N LYS A 120 -23.58 -4.46 9.01
CA LYS A 120 -23.21 -4.74 10.40
C LYS A 120 -24.30 -4.19 11.30
N ASP A 121 -24.81 -5.04 12.20
CA ASP A 121 -25.95 -4.77 13.06
C ASP A 121 -27.21 -4.42 12.23
N ARG A 122 -27.68 -3.17 12.29
CA ARG A 122 -28.82 -2.69 11.48
C ARG A 122 -28.43 -1.66 10.41
N VAL A 123 -27.11 -1.41 10.28
CA VAL A 123 -26.59 -0.46 9.30
C VAL A 123 -26.04 -1.24 8.11
N GLY A 124 -26.53 -0.90 6.94
CA GLY A 124 -26.09 -1.50 5.68
C GLY A 124 -25.70 -0.44 4.66
N HIS A 125 -24.72 -0.79 3.84
CA HIS A 125 -24.31 0.02 2.69
C HIS A 125 -24.21 -0.88 1.47
N GLU A 126 -24.68 -0.34 0.35
CA GLU A 126 -24.51 -0.94 -0.96
C GLU A 126 -23.48 -0.12 -1.75
N VAL A 127 -22.53 -0.81 -2.35
CA VAL A 127 -21.52 -0.21 -3.23
C VAL A 127 -21.68 -0.82 -4.62
N GLU A 128 -21.88 0.01 -5.63
CA GLU A 128 -21.94 -0.40 -7.03
C GLU A 128 -20.78 0.22 -7.81
N PHE A 129 -20.08 -0.60 -8.59
CA PHE A 129 -19.06 -0.18 -9.54
C PHE A 129 -19.66 -0.01 -10.92
N LEU A 130 -19.53 1.18 -11.50
CA LEU A 130 -20.01 1.48 -12.84
C LEU A 130 -18.90 1.21 -13.84
N TYR A 131 -19.10 0.25 -14.71
CA TYR A 131 -18.19 -0.05 -15.82
C TYR A 131 -18.66 0.56 -17.12
N GLY A 132 -17.74 0.75 -18.07
CA GLY A 132 -18.03 1.33 -19.36
C GLY A 132 -19.09 0.55 -20.14
N ASP A 133 -19.99 1.30 -20.71
CA ASP A 133 -21.13 0.84 -21.51
C ASP A 133 -20.96 1.29 -22.97
N VAL A 134 -20.99 0.32 -23.89
CA VAL A 134 -20.82 0.56 -25.33
C VAL A 134 -21.93 1.44 -25.89
N GLU A 135 -23.18 1.30 -25.41
CA GLU A 135 -24.29 2.12 -25.81
C GLU A 135 -24.12 3.60 -25.47
N LYS A 136 -23.37 3.86 -24.39
CA LYS A 136 -22.99 5.21 -23.97
C LYS A 136 -21.66 5.67 -24.57
N GLN A 137 -21.12 4.96 -25.56
CA GLN A 137 -19.81 5.23 -26.17
C GLN A 137 -18.63 5.20 -25.16
N GLN A 138 -18.78 4.42 -24.09
CA GLN A 138 -17.77 4.23 -23.07
C GLN A 138 -16.92 2.98 -23.35
N LYS A 139 -15.67 2.98 -22.92
CA LYS A 139 -14.77 1.82 -23.07
C LYS A 139 -15.13 0.73 -22.06
N PRO A 140 -15.52 -0.49 -22.48
CA PRO A 140 -16.06 -1.51 -21.58
C PRO A 140 -15.12 -2.01 -20.49
N GLY A 141 -13.81 -1.80 -20.64
CA GLY A 141 -12.79 -2.22 -19.67
C GLY A 141 -12.55 -1.25 -18.53
N LEU A 142 -13.01 0.00 -18.65
CA LEU A 142 -12.74 1.06 -17.70
C LEU A 142 -13.86 1.18 -16.67
N GLY A 143 -13.50 1.63 -15.44
CA GLY A 143 -14.46 2.02 -14.40
C GLY A 143 -14.90 3.46 -14.59
N TYR A 144 -16.19 3.72 -14.65
CA TYR A 144 -16.76 5.06 -14.87
C TYR A 144 -17.35 5.68 -13.61
N GLY A 145 -17.35 4.97 -12.50
CA GLY A 145 -17.76 5.56 -11.23
C GLY A 145 -18.09 4.54 -10.15
N ILE A 146 -18.45 5.09 -8.99
CA ILE A 146 -18.86 4.33 -7.81
C ILE A 146 -20.13 4.96 -7.26
N LYS A 147 -21.14 4.13 -6.96
CA LYS A 147 -22.30 4.51 -6.16
C LYS A 147 -22.22 3.91 -4.77
N ILE A 148 -22.76 4.61 -3.79
CA ILE A 148 -22.98 4.11 -2.43
C ILE A 148 -24.43 4.42 -2.08
N ASN A 149 -25.21 3.38 -1.76
CA ASN A 149 -26.65 3.49 -1.48
C ASN A 149 -27.39 4.26 -2.60
N ASP A 150 -27.21 3.84 -3.84
CA ASP A 150 -27.74 4.46 -5.07
C ASP A 150 -27.24 5.88 -5.40
N ALA A 151 -26.59 6.56 -4.45
CA ALA A 151 -26.01 7.87 -4.70
C ALA A 151 -24.63 7.73 -5.38
N GLN A 152 -24.49 8.35 -6.54
CA GLN A 152 -23.19 8.42 -7.22
C GLN A 152 -22.21 9.23 -6.36
N LYS A 153 -21.07 8.63 -6.01
CA LYS A 153 -20.04 9.27 -5.17
C LYS A 153 -18.83 9.69 -5.96
N ILE A 154 -18.50 8.93 -6.99
CA ILE A 154 -17.37 9.23 -7.89
C ILE A 154 -17.81 8.96 -9.32
N ALA A 155 -17.43 9.86 -10.25
CA ALA A 155 -17.52 9.62 -11.68
C ALA A 155 -16.19 9.98 -12.36
N TYR A 156 -15.85 9.23 -13.42
CA TYR A 156 -14.62 9.42 -14.18
C TYR A 156 -14.96 9.71 -15.64
N GLU A 157 -14.20 10.65 -16.23
CA GLU A 157 -14.16 10.89 -17.67
C GLU A 157 -12.78 10.53 -18.21
N TYR A 158 -12.76 10.02 -19.42
CA TYR A 158 -11.52 9.53 -20.05
C TYR A 158 -11.31 10.18 -21.42
N ASP A 159 -10.05 10.35 -21.79
CA ASP A 159 -9.69 10.71 -23.16
C ASP A 159 -9.75 9.47 -24.10
N ALA A 160 -9.45 9.72 -25.38
CA ALA A 160 -9.42 8.68 -26.40
C ALA A 160 -8.42 7.54 -26.10
N LEU A 161 -7.37 7.79 -25.30
CA LEU A 161 -6.38 6.78 -24.91
C LEU A 161 -6.79 6.01 -23.65
N GLY A 162 -7.85 6.43 -22.93
CA GLY A 162 -8.32 5.82 -21.70
C GLY A 162 -7.64 6.36 -20.45
N ARG A 163 -7.03 7.54 -20.52
CA ARG A 163 -6.48 8.23 -19.35
C ARG A 163 -7.58 9.09 -18.73
N VAL A 164 -7.61 9.18 -17.40
CA VAL A 164 -8.59 10.02 -16.68
C VAL A 164 -8.32 11.49 -16.99
N ILE A 165 -9.34 12.21 -17.51
CA ILE A 165 -9.27 13.66 -17.73
C ILE A 165 -10.10 14.44 -16.72
N ARG A 166 -11.11 13.81 -16.08
CA ARG A 166 -11.87 14.39 -14.97
C ARG A 166 -12.27 13.33 -13.97
N THR A 167 -12.26 13.75 -12.71
CA THR A 167 -12.84 13.01 -11.59
C THR A 167 -13.87 13.91 -10.92
N HIS A 168 -15.12 13.48 -10.86
CA HIS A 168 -16.20 14.16 -10.15
C HIS A 168 -16.42 13.46 -8.81
N ASN A 169 -16.24 14.18 -7.70
CA ASN A 169 -16.49 13.69 -6.36
C ASN A 169 -17.77 14.32 -5.81
N HIS A 170 -18.71 13.49 -5.34
CA HIS A 170 -20.00 13.90 -4.79
C HIS A 170 -20.03 13.58 -3.30
N PHE A 171 -19.67 14.55 -2.44
CA PHE A 171 -19.69 14.41 -0.98
C PHE A 171 -21.11 14.47 -0.42
N SER A 172 -21.96 15.33 -1.00
CA SER A 172 -23.39 15.45 -0.75
C SER A 172 -24.07 16.04 -1.99
N ASP A 173 -25.40 16.15 -1.99
CA ASP A 173 -26.16 16.71 -3.10
C ASP A 173 -25.77 18.16 -3.45
N MET A 174 -25.22 18.89 -2.46
CA MET A 174 -24.79 20.29 -2.64
C MET A 174 -23.28 20.48 -2.59
N ASN A 175 -22.51 19.44 -2.29
CA ASN A 175 -21.05 19.51 -2.17
C ASN A 175 -20.39 18.56 -3.15
N THR A 176 -19.96 19.10 -4.28
CA THR A 176 -19.24 18.37 -5.33
C THR A 176 -17.90 19.03 -5.60
N SER A 177 -16.91 18.27 -5.96
CA SER A 177 -15.66 18.77 -6.51
C SER A 177 -15.32 18.07 -7.81
N THR A 178 -14.68 18.80 -8.73
CA THR A 178 -14.18 18.26 -9.99
C THR A 178 -12.70 18.52 -10.09
N GLN A 179 -11.93 17.45 -10.26
CA GLN A 179 -10.53 17.51 -10.58
C GLN A 179 -10.34 17.27 -12.08
N GLU A 180 -9.63 18.18 -12.74
CA GLU A 180 -9.31 18.11 -14.16
C GLU A 180 -7.80 17.79 -14.33
N TYR A 181 -7.50 16.85 -15.24
CA TYR A 181 -6.13 16.39 -15.50
C TYR A 181 -5.73 16.74 -16.92
N THR A 182 -4.54 17.26 -17.10
CA THR A 182 -3.89 17.39 -18.41
C THR A 182 -2.61 16.57 -18.43
N TYR A 183 -2.16 16.19 -19.62
CA TYR A 183 -1.00 15.33 -19.79
C TYR A 183 0.08 16.04 -20.63
N VAL A 184 1.33 15.73 -20.34
CA VAL A 184 2.49 16.26 -21.08
C VAL A 184 2.41 15.77 -22.52
N SER A 185 2.51 16.69 -23.46
CA SER A 185 2.63 16.38 -24.90
C SER A 185 3.98 15.71 -25.19
N GLY A 186 4.00 14.80 -26.15
CA GLY A 186 5.24 14.22 -26.66
C GLY A 186 6.06 15.25 -27.46
N LYS A 187 7.26 14.86 -27.87
CA LYS A 187 8.18 15.72 -28.65
C LYS A 187 7.70 15.96 -30.07
N GLU A 188 6.88 15.08 -30.63
CA GLU A 188 6.34 15.16 -31.97
C GLU A 188 4.87 15.58 -31.92
N GLU A 189 4.38 16.24 -32.99
CA GLU A 189 3.00 16.66 -33.12
C GLU A 189 2.05 15.44 -33.06
N GLY A 190 1.00 15.54 -32.25
CA GLY A 190 0.02 14.45 -32.04
C GLY A 190 0.48 13.33 -31.09
N VAL A 191 1.71 13.36 -30.61
CA VAL A 191 2.20 12.42 -29.58
C VAL A 191 1.92 12.97 -28.18
N THR A 192 1.52 12.10 -27.27
CA THR A 192 1.29 12.44 -25.87
C THR A 192 1.89 11.39 -24.94
N THR A 193 2.11 11.74 -23.69
CA THR A 193 2.67 10.87 -22.65
C THR A 193 1.61 10.51 -21.60
N ASN A 194 1.95 9.62 -20.67
CA ASN A 194 1.14 9.35 -19.48
C ASN A 194 1.54 10.24 -18.29
N LEU A 195 2.50 11.16 -18.48
CA LEU A 195 2.91 12.08 -17.44
C LEU A 195 1.87 13.18 -17.26
N VAL A 196 1.42 13.43 -16.04
CA VAL A 196 0.44 14.47 -15.71
C VAL A 196 1.12 15.83 -15.83
N ALA A 197 0.60 16.72 -16.68
CA ALA A 197 1.08 18.09 -16.80
C ALA A 197 0.47 19.00 -15.74
N SER A 198 -0.82 18.80 -15.43
CA SER A 198 -1.49 19.55 -14.37
C SER A 198 -2.69 18.80 -13.79
N VAL A 199 -3.00 19.11 -12.52
CA VAL A 199 -4.25 18.79 -11.84
C VAL A 199 -4.88 20.08 -11.39
N ARG A 200 -6.17 20.30 -11.69
CA ARG A 200 -6.91 21.50 -11.32
C ARG A 200 -8.18 21.13 -10.56
N GLU A 201 -8.47 21.86 -9.49
CA GLU A 201 -9.72 21.78 -8.73
C GLU A 201 -10.22 23.20 -8.43
N GLY A 202 -11.25 23.62 -9.13
CA GLY A 202 -11.74 24.99 -9.04
C GLY A 202 -10.66 26.02 -9.37
N ASN A 203 -10.32 26.90 -8.41
CA ASN A 203 -9.28 27.91 -8.54
C ASN A 203 -7.89 27.44 -8.07
N ARG A 204 -7.76 26.22 -7.58
CA ARG A 204 -6.47 25.61 -7.20
C ARG A 204 -5.94 24.79 -8.36
N ALA A 205 -4.64 24.77 -8.54
CA ALA A 205 -3.99 23.94 -9.53
C ALA A 205 -2.60 23.52 -9.07
N GLU A 206 -2.18 22.36 -9.51
CA GLU A 206 -0.80 21.89 -9.44
C GLU A 206 -0.33 21.62 -10.86
N SER A 207 0.87 22.06 -11.22
CA SER A 207 1.49 21.77 -12.51
C SER A 207 2.87 21.19 -12.33
N TYR A 208 3.27 20.31 -13.24
CA TYR A 208 4.48 19.52 -13.15
C TYR A 208 5.31 19.64 -14.41
N THR A 209 6.63 19.75 -14.23
CA THR A 209 7.62 19.50 -15.29
C THR A 209 8.50 18.33 -14.90
N TYR A 210 9.08 17.70 -15.90
CA TYR A 210 9.81 16.44 -15.72
C TYR A 210 11.18 16.55 -16.35
N ASP A 211 12.15 15.88 -15.75
CA ASP A 211 13.47 15.70 -16.34
C ASP A 211 13.41 14.65 -17.49
N ALA A 212 14.55 14.39 -18.11
CA ALA A 212 14.65 13.43 -19.23
C ALA A 212 14.40 11.96 -18.81
N CYS A 213 14.51 11.66 -17.51
CA CYS A 213 14.26 10.34 -16.94
C CYS A 213 12.77 10.16 -16.52
N GLY A 214 11.98 11.23 -16.57
CA GLY A 214 10.57 11.22 -16.14
C GLY A 214 10.37 11.52 -14.66
N ASN A 215 11.39 11.97 -13.94
CA ASN A 215 11.25 12.42 -12.55
C ASN A 215 10.64 13.83 -12.54
N VAL A 216 9.82 14.15 -11.54
CA VAL A 216 9.29 15.50 -11.37
C VAL A 216 10.44 16.46 -11.04
N GLU A 217 10.74 17.39 -11.94
CA GLU A 217 11.76 18.41 -11.73
C GLU A 217 11.21 19.63 -11.00
N ILE A 218 10.02 20.08 -11.39
CA ILE A 218 9.36 21.24 -10.78
C ILE A 218 7.88 20.91 -10.59
N MET A 219 7.37 21.26 -9.41
CA MET A 219 5.95 21.35 -9.10
C MET A 219 5.63 22.82 -8.77
N VAL A 220 4.57 23.36 -9.38
CA VAL A 220 4.03 24.67 -9.02
C VAL A 220 2.62 24.47 -8.50
N GLU A 221 2.40 24.86 -7.23
CA GLU A 221 1.09 24.89 -6.59
C GLU A 221 0.52 26.30 -6.71
N ARG A 222 -0.67 26.43 -7.28
CA ARG A 222 -1.45 27.65 -7.34
C ARG A 222 -2.61 27.57 -6.36
N SER A 223 -2.64 28.47 -5.39
CA SER A 223 -3.70 28.58 -4.39
C SER A 223 -4.95 29.28 -4.96
N ALA A 224 -6.08 29.22 -4.25
CA ALA A 224 -7.34 29.81 -4.68
C ALA A 224 -7.29 31.35 -4.80
N ASP A 225 -6.39 32.03 -4.05
CA ASP A 225 -6.12 33.45 -4.12
C ASP A 225 -5.24 33.87 -5.30
N GLY A 226 -4.77 32.89 -6.10
CA GLY A 226 -3.90 33.09 -7.24
C GLY A 226 -2.41 33.12 -6.89
N SER A 227 -2.03 33.01 -5.62
CA SER A 227 -0.63 32.89 -5.22
C SER A 227 -0.03 31.56 -5.71
N GLU A 228 1.22 31.62 -6.16
CA GLU A 228 1.96 30.45 -6.63
C GLU A 228 3.14 30.15 -5.72
N ARG A 229 3.39 28.87 -5.50
CA ARG A 229 4.54 28.36 -4.74
C ARG A 229 5.17 27.23 -5.51
N LYS A 230 6.49 27.31 -5.60
CA LYS A 230 7.29 26.37 -6.39
C LYS A 230 8.03 25.41 -5.47
N ILE A 231 8.08 24.14 -5.88
CA ILE A 231 8.94 23.11 -5.30
C ILE A 231 9.80 22.59 -6.43
N ARG A 232 11.10 22.58 -6.23
CA ARG A 232 12.05 22.06 -7.20
C ARG A 232 12.77 20.84 -6.60
N TYR A 233 12.90 19.79 -7.40
CA TYR A 233 13.54 18.54 -7.04
C TYR A 233 14.78 18.32 -7.91
N TYR A 234 15.81 17.75 -7.32
CA TYR A 234 17.06 17.43 -8.00
C TYR A 234 17.42 15.98 -7.72
N TYR A 235 17.86 15.27 -8.74
CA TYR A 235 18.16 13.86 -8.67
C TYR A 235 19.60 13.59 -9.07
N ASP A 236 20.17 12.51 -8.55
CA ASP A 236 21.47 11.99 -8.99
C ASP A 236 21.33 11.07 -10.22
N ALA A 237 22.47 10.50 -10.66
CA ALA A 237 22.50 9.58 -11.79
C ALA A 237 21.76 8.26 -11.57
N LEU A 238 21.41 7.92 -10.32
CA LEU A 238 20.63 6.75 -9.93
C LEU A 238 19.13 7.08 -9.74
N ASN A 239 18.70 8.29 -10.12
CA ASN A 239 17.35 8.83 -9.89
C ASN A 239 16.96 8.93 -8.40
N GLN A 240 17.93 9.07 -7.50
CA GLN A 240 17.68 9.31 -6.08
C GLN A 240 17.49 10.83 -5.87
N LEU A 241 16.50 11.22 -5.08
CA LEU A 241 16.25 12.63 -4.73
C LEU A 241 17.36 13.14 -3.82
N VAL A 242 18.19 14.05 -4.32
CA VAL A 242 19.33 14.60 -3.55
C VAL A 242 19.06 15.98 -2.98
N ARG A 243 18.07 16.72 -3.54
CA ARG A 243 17.70 18.04 -3.02
C ARG A 243 16.25 18.39 -3.36
N GLU A 244 15.57 19.03 -2.40
CA GLU A 244 14.26 19.63 -2.54
C GLU A 244 14.32 21.10 -2.12
N ASP A 245 13.95 22.05 -3.01
CA ASP A 245 13.77 23.45 -2.69
C ASP A 245 12.28 23.77 -2.61
N ASN A 246 11.74 23.91 -1.39
CA ASN A 246 10.30 24.00 -1.12
C ASN A 246 9.91 25.39 -0.62
N GLN A 247 9.36 26.23 -1.51
CA GLN A 247 8.88 27.57 -1.15
C GLN A 247 7.69 27.52 -0.18
N LYS A 248 6.84 26.49 -0.27
CA LYS A 248 5.66 26.35 0.59
C LYS A 248 6.05 26.15 2.05
N GLN A 249 7.10 25.36 2.30
CA GLN A 249 7.60 25.09 3.65
C GLN A 249 8.71 26.06 4.07
N ASN A 250 9.14 26.96 3.19
CA ASN A 250 10.29 27.83 3.36
C ASN A 250 11.57 27.04 3.74
N LYS A 251 11.81 25.92 3.06
CA LYS A 251 12.91 25.00 3.33
C LYS A 251 13.61 24.55 2.05
N THR A 252 14.91 24.32 2.19
CA THR A 252 15.71 23.48 1.29
C THR A 252 16.16 22.26 2.07
N ILE A 253 15.99 21.06 1.50
CA ILE A 253 16.37 19.79 2.12
C ILE A 253 17.34 19.09 1.19
N CYS A 254 18.48 18.62 1.73
CA CYS A 254 19.45 17.82 1.01
C CYS A 254 19.51 16.41 1.58
N TYR A 255 19.65 15.44 0.71
CA TYR A 255 19.71 14.02 1.04
C TYR A 255 21.03 13.43 0.57
N THR A 256 21.64 12.60 1.37
CA THR A 256 22.86 11.86 1.04
C THR A 256 22.61 10.37 1.22
N TYR A 257 23.09 9.58 0.27
CA TYR A 257 22.89 8.12 0.25
C TYR A 257 24.24 7.40 0.26
N ASP A 258 24.24 6.18 0.78
CA ASP A 258 25.37 5.27 0.62
C ASP A 258 25.32 4.56 -0.75
N VAL A 259 26.29 3.70 -1.00
CA VAL A 259 26.37 2.94 -2.26
C VAL A 259 25.24 1.90 -2.42
N GLY A 260 24.56 1.56 -1.34
CA GLY A 260 23.39 0.67 -1.33
C GLY A 260 22.06 1.39 -1.55
N GLY A 261 22.08 2.73 -1.59
CA GLY A 261 20.87 3.55 -1.73
C GLY A 261 20.19 3.88 -0.39
N ASN A 262 20.81 3.54 0.75
CA ASN A 262 20.28 3.91 2.06
C ASN A 262 20.56 5.40 2.33
N MET A 263 19.58 6.14 2.82
CA MET A 263 19.77 7.53 3.22
C MET A 263 20.64 7.60 4.47
N VAL A 264 21.84 8.19 4.37
CA VAL A 264 22.77 8.33 5.50
C VAL A 264 22.71 9.70 6.14
N ARG A 265 22.18 10.70 5.43
CA ARG A 265 22.06 12.05 5.98
C ARG A 265 20.92 12.82 5.32
N ARG A 266 20.25 13.65 6.13
CA ARG A 266 19.21 14.59 5.70
C ARG A 266 19.47 15.93 6.37
N ASP A 267 19.81 16.95 5.57
CA ASP A 267 20.11 18.29 6.02
C ASP A 267 18.99 19.26 5.66
N GLU A 268 18.49 20.04 6.62
CA GLU A 268 17.49 21.07 6.40
C GLU A 268 18.12 22.47 6.49
N TYR A 269 17.81 23.31 5.51
CA TYR A 269 18.20 24.71 5.42
C TYR A 269 16.95 25.59 5.35
N ARG A 270 17.08 26.89 5.56
CA ARG A 270 16.09 27.85 5.08
C ARG A 270 16.02 27.76 3.56
N TYR A 271 14.90 28.19 2.98
CA TYR A 271 14.74 28.13 1.53
C TYR A 271 15.89 28.85 0.81
N ILE A 272 16.54 28.15 -0.09
CA ILE A 272 17.69 28.63 -0.88
C ILE A 272 17.36 28.39 -2.35
N GLU A 273 17.24 29.47 -3.13
CA GLU A 273 17.02 29.39 -4.57
C GLU A 273 18.33 29.18 -5.37
N ASN A 274 19.47 29.47 -4.73
CA ASN A 274 20.79 29.33 -5.37
C ASN A 274 21.17 27.84 -5.53
N PRO A 275 21.71 27.43 -6.69
CA PRO A 275 22.19 26.06 -6.88
C PRO A 275 23.31 25.65 -5.89
N VAL A 276 24.09 26.61 -5.39
CA VAL A 276 25.17 26.35 -4.43
C VAL A 276 24.72 26.73 -3.03
N ILE A 277 24.75 25.77 -2.10
CA ILE A 277 24.49 25.96 -0.68
C ILE A 277 25.82 26.30 0.01
N THR A 278 25.91 27.48 0.59
CA THR A 278 27.11 27.97 1.31
C THR A 278 26.89 28.03 2.82
N GLU A 279 25.67 27.87 3.27
CA GLU A 279 25.27 27.95 4.69
C GLU A 279 25.35 26.58 5.36
N ALA A 280 25.52 26.59 6.69
CA ALA A 280 25.36 25.37 7.48
C ALA A 280 23.85 25.01 7.62
N PRO A 281 23.48 23.73 7.64
CA PRO A 281 22.13 23.33 7.90
C PRO A 281 21.70 23.73 9.32
N TRP A 282 20.46 24.18 9.47
CA TRP A 282 19.91 24.45 10.80
C TRP A 282 19.47 23.16 11.52
N LYS A 283 19.26 22.07 10.76
CA LYS A 283 18.98 20.74 11.28
C LYS A 283 19.67 19.70 10.40
N SER A 284 20.30 18.71 11.02
CA SER A 284 20.84 17.52 10.35
C SER A 284 20.32 16.28 11.05
N ASP A 285 19.80 15.34 10.27
CA ASP A 285 19.48 13.99 10.71
C ASP A 285 20.53 13.04 10.13
N THR A 286 21.09 12.16 10.93
CA THR A 286 22.06 11.13 10.51
C THR A 286 21.51 9.74 10.72
N PHE A 287 21.79 8.86 9.77
CA PHE A 287 21.34 7.48 9.74
C PHE A 287 22.56 6.58 9.54
N GLU A 288 22.79 5.67 10.46
CA GLU A 288 23.90 4.73 10.38
C GLU A 288 23.36 3.30 10.31
N TYR A 289 23.78 2.58 9.30
CA TYR A 289 23.33 1.22 9.03
C TYR A 289 24.36 0.20 9.46
N GLN A 290 23.95 -1.05 9.62
CA GLN A 290 24.85 -2.12 10.00
C GLN A 290 25.91 -2.36 8.91
N THR A 291 27.16 -2.59 9.33
CA THR A 291 28.28 -2.85 8.41
C THR A 291 28.40 -4.33 8.02
N GLY A 292 27.65 -5.22 8.69
CA GLY A 292 27.65 -6.66 8.45
C GLY A 292 26.27 -7.26 8.66
N GLY A 293 26.03 -8.44 8.12
CA GLY A 293 24.72 -9.09 8.22
C GLY A 293 23.66 -8.39 7.38
N TRP A 294 22.67 -7.79 8.01
CA TRP A 294 21.57 -7.04 7.36
C TRP A 294 21.99 -5.58 7.17
N ARG A 295 22.65 -5.28 6.06
CA ARG A 295 23.25 -3.97 5.79
C ARG A 295 22.26 -2.81 5.68
N ASP A 296 21.00 -3.09 5.36
CA ASP A 296 19.96 -2.06 5.23
C ASP A 296 19.20 -1.83 6.56
N GLN A 297 19.61 -2.51 7.64
CA GLN A 297 19.01 -2.32 8.95
C GLN A 297 19.64 -1.09 9.62
N LEU A 298 18.80 -0.09 9.93
CA LEU A 298 19.21 1.14 10.59
C LEU A 298 19.70 0.84 12.02
N HIS A 299 20.94 1.18 12.34
CA HIS A 299 21.56 0.91 13.63
C HIS A 299 21.54 2.10 14.58
N PHE A 300 21.79 3.31 14.03
CA PHE A 300 21.67 4.55 14.79
C PHE A 300 20.88 5.60 13.99
N TYR A 301 20.08 6.34 14.72
CA TYR A 301 19.45 7.58 14.25
C TYR A 301 19.87 8.72 15.14
N ASN A 302 20.57 9.73 14.59
CA ASN A 302 21.15 10.85 15.33
C ASN A 302 21.99 10.40 16.54
N GLY A 303 22.77 9.33 16.37
CA GLY A 303 23.60 8.75 17.41
C GLY A 303 22.84 7.94 18.47
N GLN A 304 21.53 7.83 18.38
CA GLN A 304 20.72 6.97 19.27
C GLN A 304 20.59 5.57 18.68
N ALA A 305 20.98 4.58 19.44
CA ALA A 305 20.93 3.18 19.03
C ALA A 305 19.49 2.70 18.87
N ILE A 306 19.26 1.89 17.83
CA ILE A 306 18.02 1.16 17.60
C ILE A 306 18.34 -0.31 17.87
N THR A 307 17.57 -0.95 18.74
CA THR A 307 17.71 -2.38 19.05
C THR A 307 16.61 -3.17 18.37
N TYR A 308 16.91 -4.41 18.03
CA TYR A 308 16.03 -5.27 17.25
C TYR A 308 15.93 -6.67 17.87
N ASP A 309 14.79 -7.31 17.69
CA ASP A 309 14.62 -8.74 17.97
C ASP A 309 15.35 -9.61 16.93
N ALA A 310 15.19 -10.93 17.07
CA ALA A 310 15.80 -11.89 16.16
C ALA A 310 15.22 -11.84 14.74
N MET A 311 14.00 -11.36 14.53
CA MET A 311 13.39 -11.19 13.21
C MET A 311 13.73 -9.86 12.54
N GLY A 312 14.32 -8.92 13.29
CA GLY A 312 14.63 -7.58 12.79
C GLY A 312 13.54 -6.55 13.07
N ASN A 313 12.59 -6.86 13.95
CA ASN A 313 11.61 -5.89 14.43
C ASN A 313 12.26 -4.95 15.46
N PRO A 314 12.07 -3.63 15.40
CA PRO A 314 12.67 -2.71 16.34
C PRO A 314 12.06 -2.89 17.74
N LEU A 315 12.93 -3.08 18.76
CA LEU A 315 12.55 -3.16 20.17
C LEU A 315 12.64 -1.82 20.89
N GLN A 316 13.53 -0.94 20.41
CA GLN A 316 13.70 0.40 20.95
C GLN A 316 14.02 1.38 19.82
N TYR A 317 13.30 2.50 19.75
CA TYR A 317 13.49 3.59 18.80
C TYR A 317 13.03 4.91 19.41
N LEU A 318 13.88 5.94 19.39
CA LEU A 318 13.60 7.31 19.92
C LEU A 318 13.03 7.32 21.35
N GLY A 319 13.54 6.45 22.22
CA GLY A 319 13.08 6.35 23.61
C GLY A 319 11.78 5.56 23.80
N MET A 320 11.12 5.12 22.70
CA MET A 320 9.96 4.24 22.76
C MET A 320 10.43 2.79 22.85
N GLN A 321 9.77 2.00 23.69
CA GLN A 321 9.88 0.54 23.71
C GLN A 321 8.72 -0.07 22.94
N MET A 322 9.00 -1.11 22.17
CA MET A 322 8.06 -1.81 21.32
C MET A 322 8.08 -3.29 21.62
N GLU A 323 6.90 -3.89 21.67
CA GLU A 323 6.71 -5.33 21.80
C GLU A 323 5.97 -5.82 20.57
N TRP A 324 6.38 -6.97 20.06
CA TRP A 324 5.82 -7.59 18.87
C TRP A 324 5.17 -8.90 19.27
N GLU A 325 3.86 -9.02 19.02
CA GLU A 325 3.11 -10.24 19.25
C GLU A 325 2.83 -10.96 17.93
N LYS A 326 3.03 -12.28 17.96
CA LYS A 326 2.63 -13.23 16.89
C LYS A 326 3.31 -12.99 15.53
N GLY A 327 4.55 -12.58 15.54
CA GLY A 327 5.45 -12.54 14.37
C GLY A 327 5.31 -11.33 13.49
#